data_f15801385ff67f670339c0d459089ebc
#
_entry.id   f15801385ff67f670339c0d459089ebc
#
_cell.length_a   1.000
_cell.length_b   1.000
_cell.length_c   1.000
_cell.angle_alpha   90.00
_cell.angle_beta   90.00
_cell.angle_gamma   90.00
#
_symmetry.space_group_name_H-M   'P 1'
#
loop_
_entity.id
_entity.type
_entity.pdbx_description
1 polymer ?
#
loop_
_entity_poly.entity_id
_entity_poly.type
_entity_poly.pdbx_seq_one_letter_code
_entity_poly.pdbx_strand_id
1 'polypeptide(L)'
;MALLQISEPGLSAAPHQRRLAAGIDLGTTNSLVATVRSGQAETLADEQGRHLLPSVVHYQADAQRVGWEARQQAAQDPANTVSSIKRMMGRSLADVQQRYPNLPYQFQASDNGLPLIVTAAGPVNPVGVSADILRALSARAQAALEGELDGVVITVPAYFDDAQRQGTKDAARLAGLHVLRLLNEPTAAAIAYGLDSGQEGVIAVYDLGGGTFDISILRLSRGVFEVLATGGDSALGGDDFDHLLADWLREQAGVADRSDHGVQRQLLDAAIAAKIALSDADSVRVEVAGWQGEVTRAQFEALIAPLVKRTLMACRRALKDAGVAADEVLEVVMVGGSTRVPLVREQVGAFFGRTPLTSIDPDKVVAIGAAIQADILVGNKPDSDMLLLDVIPLSLGLETMGGLVEKVIPRNTTIPVARAQEFTTFKDGQSAMMIHVLQGERELVQDCRSLARFTLRGLPPLPAGGAHIRVTFQVDADGLLSVTAMEKSTGVEASIQVKPSYGLSDSEIAGMIKDSMANAQSDVGARKLAEQRVEAARVLESLHGALATDAALLSEAESQAIAAATQALQQAAQGEDPAAIEDAIKTLDAQTQDFAARRMDASIRRALAGHSVDEV
;
A
#
# COMPACT_ATOMS: atom_id res chain seq x y z
N MET A 1 -41.79 -13.90 -42.69
CA MET A 1 -40.84 -13.07 -41.95
C MET A 1 -41.65 -12.23 -40.99
N ALA A 2 -41.47 -12.42 -39.71
CA ALA A 2 -42.09 -11.53 -38.73
C ALA A 2 -41.31 -10.20 -38.73
N LEU A 3 -42.03 -9.10 -38.95
CA LEU A 3 -41.45 -7.77 -38.85
C LEU A 3 -41.13 -7.49 -37.36
N LEU A 4 -39.88 -7.22 -37.04
CA LEU A 4 -39.47 -6.79 -35.71
C LEU A 4 -40.01 -5.37 -35.47
N GLN A 5 -40.69 -5.18 -34.35
CA GLN A 5 -41.24 -3.89 -33.95
C GLN A 5 -40.18 -3.11 -33.16
N ILE A 6 -40.03 -1.82 -33.47
CA ILE A 6 -39.21 -0.89 -32.70
C ILE A 6 -40.02 -0.41 -31.50
N SER A 7 -39.43 -0.40 -30.32
CA SER A 7 -40.07 0.09 -29.09
C SER A 7 -40.49 1.56 -29.23
N GLU A 8 -41.61 1.93 -28.63
CA GLU A 8 -42.07 3.31 -28.54
C GLU A 8 -41.08 4.16 -27.68
N PRO A 9 -40.97 5.48 -27.94
CA PRO A 9 -40.19 6.36 -27.08
C PRO A 9 -40.63 6.25 -25.61
N GLY A 10 -39.69 5.94 -24.74
CA GLY A 10 -39.93 5.71 -23.30
C GLY A 10 -40.17 4.27 -22.86
N LEU A 11 -40.32 3.31 -23.80
CA LEU A 11 -40.39 1.87 -23.49
C LEU A 11 -39.07 1.12 -23.64
N SER A 12 -38.05 1.74 -24.28
CA SER A 12 -36.69 1.25 -24.27
C SER A 12 -35.95 1.81 -23.06
N ALA A 13 -35.16 0.97 -22.39
CA ALA A 13 -34.21 1.48 -21.38
C ALA A 13 -33.38 2.60 -21.96
N ALA A 14 -33.19 3.67 -21.19
CA ALA A 14 -32.29 4.76 -21.62
C ALA A 14 -30.93 4.16 -22.01
N PRO A 15 -30.36 4.53 -23.17
CA PRO A 15 -29.05 4.02 -23.55
C PRO A 15 -28.06 4.32 -22.44
N HIS A 16 -27.25 3.33 -22.09
CA HIS A 16 -26.20 3.50 -21.11
C HIS A 16 -25.27 4.61 -21.60
N GLN A 17 -25.30 5.76 -20.93
CA GLN A 17 -24.36 6.84 -21.23
C GLN A 17 -22.98 6.39 -20.76
N ARG A 18 -22.05 6.25 -21.71
CA ARG A 18 -20.69 5.91 -21.40
C ARG A 18 -20.04 7.06 -20.61
N ARG A 19 -19.53 6.76 -19.42
CA ARG A 19 -18.77 7.69 -18.61
C ARG A 19 -17.35 7.80 -19.15
N LEU A 20 -16.79 9.01 -19.14
CA LEU A 20 -15.44 9.26 -19.62
C LEU A 20 -14.43 9.05 -18.50
N ALA A 21 -13.55 8.10 -18.68
CA ALA A 21 -12.52 7.79 -17.70
C ALA A 21 -11.16 7.62 -18.38
N ALA A 22 -10.09 7.89 -17.64
CA ALA A 22 -8.73 7.73 -18.11
C ALA A 22 -7.83 7.07 -17.09
N GLY A 23 -6.87 6.29 -17.57
CA GLY A 23 -5.73 5.80 -16.80
C GLY A 23 -4.53 6.68 -17.04
N ILE A 24 -3.85 7.10 -15.99
CA ILE A 24 -2.66 7.95 -16.07
C ILE A 24 -1.49 7.22 -15.43
N ASP A 25 -0.43 7.03 -16.20
CA ASP A 25 0.87 6.66 -15.70
C ASP A 25 1.70 7.92 -15.48
N LEU A 26 1.86 8.31 -14.22
CA LEU A 26 2.67 9.46 -13.81
C LEU A 26 4.11 8.99 -13.54
N GLY A 27 4.90 8.87 -14.61
CA GLY A 27 6.27 8.35 -14.52
C GLY A 27 7.31 9.39 -14.09
N THR A 28 8.48 8.93 -13.67
CA THR A 28 9.62 9.80 -13.30
C THR A 28 10.18 10.57 -14.50
N THR A 29 10.34 9.90 -15.63
CA THR A 29 10.92 10.47 -16.86
C THR A 29 9.87 10.85 -17.87
N ASN A 30 8.89 9.98 -18.10
CA ASN A 30 7.78 10.18 -19.03
C ASN A 30 6.47 9.78 -18.35
N SER A 31 5.41 10.43 -18.76
CA SER A 31 4.04 10.15 -18.32
C SER A 31 3.16 9.87 -19.53
N LEU A 32 2.10 9.09 -19.32
CA LEU A 32 1.14 8.72 -20.35
C LEU A 32 -0.28 8.82 -19.84
N VAL A 33 -1.21 9.03 -20.74
CA VAL A 33 -2.64 8.89 -20.49
C VAL A 33 -3.24 7.91 -21.50
N ALA A 34 -4.12 7.06 -21.03
CA ALA A 34 -4.81 6.04 -21.82
C ALA A 34 -6.31 6.04 -21.49
N THR A 35 -7.10 5.54 -22.42
CA THR A 35 -8.54 5.34 -22.22
C THR A 35 -8.99 4.06 -22.89
N VAL A 36 -10.20 3.61 -22.61
CA VAL A 36 -10.83 2.52 -23.34
C VAL A 36 -11.79 3.12 -24.37
N ARG A 37 -11.60 2.78 -25.65
CA ARG A 37 -12.52 3.13 -26.73
C ARG A 37 -12.95 1.85 -27.45
N SER A 38 -14.23 1.72 -27.74
CA SER A 38 -14.78 0.55 -28.44
C SER A 38 -14.31 -0.80 -27.86
N GLY A 39 -14.14 -0.85 -26.52
CA GLY A 39 -13.69 -2.05 -25.80
C GLY A 39 -12.17 -2.29 -25.85
N GLN A 40 -11.38 -1.43 -26.48
CA GLN A 40 -9.93 -1.52 -26.51
C GLN A 40 -9.29 -0.39 -25.73
N ALA A 41 -8.30 -0.72 -24.91
CA ALA A 41 -7.51 0.26 -24.18
C ALA A 41 -6.38 0.77 -25.10
N GLU A 42 -6.25 2.07 -25.19
CA GLU A 42 -5.24 2.74 -26.01
C GLU A 42 -4.67 3.98 -25.32
N THR A 43 -3.39 4.24 -25.52
CA THR A 43 -2.75 5.48 -25.07
C THR A 43 -3.09 6.62 -26.03
N LEU A 44 -3.24 7.82 -25.48
CA LEU A 44 -3.61 9.01 -26.26
C LEU A 44 -2.39 9.81 -26.66
N ALA A 45 -2.30 10.14 -27.96
CA ALA A 45 -1.22 10.93 -28.51
C ALA A 45 -1.52 12.44 -28.44
N ASP A 46 -0.46 13.25 -28.54
CA ASP A 46 -0.57 14.68 -28.79
C ASP A 46 -0.82 14.96 -30.30
N GLU A 47 -0.92 16.23 -30.66
CA GLU A 47 -1.16 16.66 -32.04
C GLU A 47 -0.06 16.23 -33.03
N GLN A 48 1.13 15.91 -32.54
CA GLN A 48 2.26 15.41 -33.31
C GLN A 48 2.34 13.87 -33.34
N GLY A 49 1.34 13.18 -32.79
CA GLY A 49 1.28 11.72 -32.75
C GLY A 49 2.17 11.09 -31.67
N ARG A 50 2.67 11.85 -30.68
CA ARG A 50 3.54 11.36 -29.61
C ARG A 50 2.70 10.96 -28.42
N HIS A 51 2.81 9.72 -27.99
CA HIS A 51 2.08 9.19 -26.81
C HIS A 51 2.74 9.60 -25.50
N LEU A 52 4.08 9.55 -25.45
CA LEU A 52 4.85 9.94 -24.27
C LEU A 52 4.80 11.45 -24.04
N LEU A 53 4.58 11.86 -22.80
CA LEU A 53 4.76 13.23 -22.33
C LEU A 53 5.97 13.25 -21.39
N PRO A 54 7.08 13.90 -21.72
CA PRO A 54 8.17 14.07 -20.75
C PRO A 54 7.66 14.68 -19.44
N SER A 55 8.01 14.09 -18.30
CA SER A 55 7.65 14.56 -16.97
C SER A 55 8.51 15.76 -16.57
N VAL A 56 8.44 16.82 -17.38
CA VAL A 56 9.27 18.02 -17.29
C VAL A 56 8.38 19.26 -17.38
N VAL A 57 8.63 20.23 -16.49
CA VAL A 57 7.94 21.53 -16.49
C VAL A 57 8.98 22.64 -16.49
N HIS A 58 8.88 23.57 -17.43
CA HIS A 58 9.69 24.78 -17.50
C HIS A 58 8.87 25.97 -17.03
N TYR A 59 9.35 26.68 -16.02
CA TYR A 59 8.70 27.83 -15.40
C TYR A 59 9.33 29.14 -15.87
N GLN A 60 8.51 30.03 -16.39
CA GLN A 60 8.84 31.42 -16.70
C GLN A 60 8.00 32.34 -15.80
N ALA A 61 8.34 33.63 -15.72
CA ALA A 61 7.66 34.57 -14.83
C ALA A 61 6.13 34.57 -14.99
N ASP A 62 5.64 34.49 -16.21
CA ASP A 62 4.20 34.61 -16.54
C ASP A 62 3.65 33.40 -17.34
N ALA A 63 4.43 32.35 -17.51
CA ALA A 63 4.04 31.18 -18.30
C ALA A 63 4.76 29.91 -17.83
N GLN A 64 4.13 28.77 -18.12
CA GLN A 64 4.76 27.46 -17.94
C GLN A 64 4.58 26.60 -19.18
N ARG A 65 5.54 25.73 -19.42
CA ARG A 65 5.51 24.73 -20.49
C ARG A 65 5.68 23.35 -19.90
N VAL A 66 4.99 22.37 -20.45
CA VAL A 66 5.03 20.99 -19.97
C VAL A 66 5.42 20.05 -21.11
N GLY A 67 6.21 19.04 -20.80
CA GLY A 67 6.54 17.98 -21.73
C GLY A 67 7.69 18.35 -22.68
N TRP A 68 7.50 18.10 -23.97
CA TRP A 68 8.55 18.24 -24.98
C TRP A 68 9.11 19.65 -25.09
N GLU A 69 8.25 20.66 -25.05
CA GLU A 69 8.68 22.05 -25.08
C GLU A 69 9.50 22.45 -23.85
N ALA A 70 9.12 21.96 -22.69
CA ALA A 70 9.89 22.15 -21.46
C ALA A 70 11.24 21.44 -21.54
N ARG A 71 11.28 20.20 -22.01
CA ARG A 71 12.51 19.42 -22.15
C ARG A 71 13.56 20.09 -23.04
N GLN A 72 13.14 20.78 -24.08
CA GLN A 72 14.03 21.55 -24.98
C GLN A 72 14.75 22.68 -24.25
N GLN A 73 14.17 23.20 -23.15
CA GLN A 73 14.78 24.29 -22.35
C GLN A 73 15.77 23.78 -21.30
N ALA A 74 15.80 22.48 -21.03
CA ALA A 74 16.58 21.91 -19.92
C ALA A 74 18.10 22.20 -19.99
N ALA A 75 18.66 22.28 -21.18
CA ALA A 75 20.07 22.59 -21.39
C ALA A 75 20.39 24.10 -21.27
N GLN A 76 19.42 24.96 -21.61
CA GLN A 76 19.60 26.41 -21.66
C GLN A 76 19.21 27.07 -20.33
N ASP A 77 18.21 26.53 -19.64
CA ASP A 77 17.66 27.06 -18.39
C ASP A 77 17.38 25.92 -17.39
N PRO A 78 18.40 25.23 -16.91
CA PRO A 78 18.24 24.07 -16.03
C PRO A 78 17.64 24.41 -14.66
N ALA A 79 17.87 25.62 -14.15
CA ALA A 79 17.36 26.04 -12.82
C ALA A 79 15.83 26.19 -12.82
N ASN A 80 15.22 26.55 -13.94
CA ASN A 80 13.78 26.75 -14.09
C ASN A 80 13.09 25.57 -14.80
N THR A 81 13.83 24.52 -15.19
CA THR A 81 13.29 23.34 -15.89
C THR A 81 13.30 22.15 -14.95
N VAL A 82 12.16 21.90 -14.31
CA VAL A 82 12.01 20.88 -13.27
C VAL A 82 11.70 19.53 -13.92
N SER A 83 12.51 18.52 -13.59
CA SER A 83 12.36 17.14 -14.05
C SER A 83 12.49 16.15 -12.88
N SER A 84 12.12 14.89 -13.11
CA SER A 84 12.23 13.80 -12.11
C SER A 84 11.53 14.11 -10.79
N ILE A 85 10.49 14.90 -10.80
CA ILE A 85 9.80 15.41 -9.61
C ILE A 85 9.20 14.29 -8.74
N LYS A 86 8.82 13.16 -9.35
CA LYS A 86 8.30 11.98 -8.64
C LYS A 86 9.25 11.49 -7.53
N ARG A 87 10.57 11.66 -7.71
CA ARG A 87 11.59 11.30 -6.72
C ARG A 87 11.55 12.16 -5.45
N MET A 88 10.98 13.36 -5.52
CA MET A 88 10.88 14.32 -4.41
C MET A 88 9.52 14.28 -3.73
N MET A 89 8.54 13.56 -4.30
CA MET A 89 7.19 13.45 -3.77
C MET A 89 7.21 12.85 -2.36
N GLY A 90 6.54 13.51 -1.42
CA GLY A 90 6.41 13.05 -0.04
C GLY A 90 7.71 13.05 0.77
N ARG A 91 8.80 13.65 0.27
CA ARG A 91 10.11 13.70 0.92
C ARG A 91 10.35 15.04 1.59
N SER A 92 11.13 15.04 2.70
CA SER A 92 11.63 16.25 3.30
C SER A 92 12.75 16.88 2.45
N LEU A 93 13.00 18.17 2.62
CA LEU A 93 14.11 18.84 1.94
C LEU A 93 15.46 18.20 2.29
N ALA A 94 15.66 17.80 3.56
CA ALA A 94 16.89 17.14 4.00
C ALA A 94 17.11 15.80 3.27
N ASP A 95 16.04 14.98 3.14
CA ASP A 95 16.10 13.70 2.39
C ASP A 95 16.44 13.92 0.92
N VAL A 96 15.84 14.94 0.28
CA VAL A 96 16.09 15.25 -1.13
C VAL A 96 17.54 15.67 -1.33
N GLN A 97 18.07 16.56 -0.51
CA GLN A 97 19.46 17.04 -0.60
C GLN A 97 20.47 15.93 -0.32
N GLN A 98 20.18 15.04 0.62
CA GLN A 98 21.05 13.91 0.93
C GLN A 98 21.09 12.88 -0.21
N ARG A 99 19.93 12.56 -0.81
CA ARG A 99 19.82 11.54 -1.87
C ARG A 99 20.26 12.05 -3.23
N TYR A 100 20.05 13.34 -3.52
CA TYR A 100 20.27 13.95 -4.83
C TYR A 100 21.08 15.25 -4.71
N PRO A 101 22.37 15.17 -4.29
CA PRO A 101 23.18 16.36 -3.99
C PRO A 101 23.51 17.22 -5.22
N ASN A 102 23.37 16.68 -6.43
CA ASN A 102 23.79 17.33 -7.68
C ASN A 102 22.60 17.88 -8.51
N LEU A 103 21.44 18.09 -7.90
CA LEU A 103 20.32 18.71 -8.61
C LEU A 103 20.63 20.17 -8.94
N PRO A 104 20.25 20.66 -10.14
CA PRO A 104 20.55 22.04 -10.60
C PRO A 104 19.65 23.10 -9.94
N TYR A 105 18.83 22.72 -8.96
CA TYR A 105 17.81 23.59 -8.38
C TYR A 105 18.31 24.30 -7.13
N GLN A 106 17.81 25.53 -6.93
CA GLN A 106 17.87 26.19 -5.64
C GLN A 106 16.65 25.74 -4.81
N PHE A 107 16.92 25.27 -3.60
CA PHE A 107 15.88 24.81 -2.69
C PHE A 107 15.65 25.79 -1.55
N GLN A 108 14.40 25.93 -1.15
CA GLN A 108 13.94 26.60 0.05
C GLN A 108 13.12 25.62 0.88
N ALA A 109 13.25 25.65 2.20
CA ALA A 109 12.38 24.88 3.08
C ALA A 109 11.02 25.60 3.20
N SER A 110 9.92 24.84 3.13
CA SER A 110 8.62 25.31 3.54
C SER A 110 8.47 25.25 5.06
N ASP A 111 7.44 25.88 5.62
CA ASP A 111 7.18 25.88 7.07
C ASP A 111 7.02 24.47 7.67
N ASN A 112 6.62 23.50 6.86
CA ASN A 112 6.47 22.10 7.22
C ASN A 112 7.65 21.21 6.78
N GLY A 113 8.78 21.81 6.35
CA GLY A 113 10.00 21.08 5.99
C GLY A 113 10.00 20.41 4.62
N LEU A 114 8.95 20.62 3.81
CA LEU A 114 8.89 20.10 2.43
C LEU A 114 9.76 20.93 1.49
N PRO A 115 10.33 20.34 0.43
CA PRO A 115 11.16 21.05 -0.53
C PRO A 115 10.34 22.02 -1.38
N LEU A 116 10.81 23.24 -1.49
CA LEU A 116 10.38 24.23 -2.48
C LEU A 116 11.51 24.46 -3.44
N ILE A 117 11.25 24.35 -4.74
CA ILE A 117 12.18 24.66 -5.82
C ILE A 117 11.94 26.12 -6.20
N VAL A 118 12.98 26.95 -6.12
CA VAL A 118 12.90 28.36 -6.50
C VAL A 118 13.01 28.46 -8.01
N THR A 119 11.96 28.97 -8.64
CA THR A 119 11.90 29.16 -10.10
C THR A 119 11.58 30.61 -10.46
N ALA A 120 11.68 30.95 -11.75
CA ALA A 120 11.30 32.27 -12.28
C ALA A 120 9.81 32.61 -12.02
N ALA A 121 8.95 31.60 -11.88
CA ALA A 121 7.54 31.77 -11.50
C ALA A 121 7.32 31.85 -9.98
N GLY A 122 8.39 31.80 -9.19
CA GLY A 122 8.34 31.70 -7.73
C GLY A 122 8.65 30.28 -7.24
N PRO A 123 8.51 30.04 -5.92
CA PRO A 123 8.76 28.72 -5.35
C PRO A 123 7.64 27.73 -5.72
N VAL A 124 8.02 26.56 -6.24
CA VAL A 124 7.12 25.46 -6.55
C VAL A 124 7.46 24.23 -5.73
N ASN A 125 6.45 23.43 -5.38
CA ASN A 125 6.64 22.18 -4.64
C ASN A 125 6.40 20.97 -5.54
N PRO A 126 6.84 19.76 -5.14
CA PRO A 126 6.67 18.54 -5.94
C PRO A 126 5.22 18.22 -6.30
N VAL A 127 4.28 18.52 -5.41
CA VAL A 127 2.84 18.30 -5.63
C VAL A 127 2.31 19.23 -6.73
N GLY A 128 2.71 20.51 -6.70
CA GLY A 128 2.32 21.49 -7.71
C GLY A 128 2.88 21.16 -9.09
N VAL A 129 4.16 20.80 -9.18
CA VAL A 129 4.79 20.38 -10.45
C VAL A 129 4.12 19.13 -11.02
N SER A 130 3.81 18.14 -10.16
CA SER A 130 3.06 16.96 -10.58
C SER A 130 1.64 17.29 -11.06
N ALA A 131 0.99 18.28 -10.43
CA ALA A 131 -0.31 18.77 -10.87
C ALA A 131 -0.27 19.41 -12.26
N ASP A 132 0.81 20.11 -12.60
CA ASP A 132 0.99 20.68 -13.93
C ASP A 132 1.11 19.60 -15.02
N ILE A 133 1.83 18.53 -14.73
CA ILE A 133 1.93 17.36 -15.62
C ILE A 133 0.56 16.69 -15.78
N LEU A 134 -0.15 16.49 -14.68
CA LEU A 134 -1.48 15.87 -14.68
C LEU A 134 -2.51 16.72 -15.44
N ARG A 135 -2.46 18.06 -15.36
CA ARG A 135 -3.31 18.96 -16.17
C ARG A 135 -3.06 18.79 -17.67
N ALA A 136 -1.80 18.68 -18.07
CA ALA A 136 -1.45 18.48 -19.47
C ALA A 136 -1.99 17.14 -20.01
N LEU A 137 -1.89 16.07 -19.23
CA LEU A 137 -2.42 14.75 -19.59
C LEU A 137 -3.95 14.74 -19.59
N SER A 138 -4.58 15.38 -18.62
CA SER A 138 -6.04 15.53 -18.54
C SER A 138 -6.58 16.31 -19.75
N ALA A 139 -5.95 17.44 -20.08
CA ALA A 139 -6.35 18.23 -21.25
C ALA A 139 -6.25 17.41 -22.55
N ARG A 140 -5.19 16.60 -22.70
CA ARG A 140 -5.03 15.67 -23.84
C ARG A 140 -6.17 14.65 -23.87
N ALA A 141 -6.53 14.07 -22.72
CA ALA A 141 -7.61 13.09 -22.63
C ALA A 141 -8.96 13.71 -22.93
N GLN A 142 -9.28 14.88 -22.36
CA GLN A 142 -10.53 15.59 -22.58
C GLN A 142 -10.70 16.02 -24.05
N ALA A 143 -9.62 16.50 -24.68
CA ALA A 143 -9.64 16.83 -26.10
C ALA A 143 -9.88 15.60 -26.97
N ALA A 144 -9.23 14.49 -26.67
CA ALA A 144 -9.36 13.24 -27.42
C ALA A 144 -10.72 12.55 -27.22
N LEU A 145 -11.36 12.74 -26.06
CA LEU A 145 -12.66 12.18 -25.70
C LEU A 145 -13.83 13.14 -25.94
N GLU A 146 -13.54 14.38 -26.32
CA GLU A 146 -14.52 15.45 -26.55
C GLU A 146 -15.46 15.68 -25.34
N GLY A 147 -14.92 15.57 -24.12
CA GLY A 147 -15.69 15.75 -22.91
C GLY A 147 -14.86 15.77 -21.63
N GLU A 148 -15.51 16.12 -20.53
CA GLU A 148 -14.90 16.11 -19.20
C GLU A 148 -14.76 14.67 -18.66
N LEU A 149 -13.69 14.42 -17.91
CA LEU A 149 -13.45 13.13 -17.28
C LEU A 149 -14.30 12.98 -16.01
N ASP A 150 -15.10 11.93 -15.92
CA ASP A 150 -15.82 11.54 -14.71
C ASP A 150 -14.85 11.10 -13.60
N GLY A 151 -13.69 10.56 -13.98
CA GLY A 151 -12.64 10.17 -13.05
C GLY A 151 -11.42 9.57 -13.72
N VAL A 152 -10.37 9.43 -12.92
CA VAL A 152 -9.09 8.89 -13.36
C VAL A 152 -8.55 7.83 -12.40
N VAL A 153 -7.83 6.84 -12.93
CA VAL A 153 -6.93 5.98 -12.17
C VAL A 153 -5.51 6.46 -12.42
N ILE A 154 -4.76 6.74 -11.35
CA ILE A 154 -3.36 7.17 -11.44
C ILE A 154 -2.50 6.07 -10.87
N THR A 155 -1.41 5.71 -11.56
CA THR A 155 -0.50 4.68 -11.10
C THR A 155 0.59 5.23 -10.21
N VAL A 156 1.01 4.42 -9.25
CA VAL A 156 2.10 4.70 -8.32
C VAL A 156 2.96 3.46 -8.14
N PRO A 157 4.27 3.60 -7.88
CA PRO A 157 5.12 2.47 -7.52
C PRO A 157 4.56 1.72 -6.31
N ALA A 158 4.72 0.39 -6.29
CA ALA A 158 4.24 -0.43 -5.17
C ALA A 158 4.87 -0.04 -3.84
N TYR A 159 6.12 0.42 -3.84
CA TYR A 159 6.87 0.85 -2.65
C TYR A 159 6.55 2.27 -2.16
N PHE A 160 5.66 3.02 -2.84
CA PHE A 160 5.27 4.35 -2.36
C PHE A 160 4.65 4.28 -0.98
N ASP A 161 5.20 5.06 -0.07
CA ASP A 161 4.63 5.28 1.26
C ASP A 161 3.38 6.19 1.19
N ASP A 162 2.68 6.30 2.31
CA ASP A 162 1.43 7.09 2.36
C ASP A 162 1.64 8.58 2.07
N ALA A 163 2.78 9.16 2.44
CA ALA A 163 3.06 10.56 2.14
C ALA A 163 3.18 10.77 0.62
N GLN A 164 3.83 9.85 -0.08
CA GLN A 164 3.97 9.86 -1.54
C GLN A 164 2.63 9.61 -2.24
N ARG A 165 1.83 8.67 -1.73
CA ARG A 165 0.47 8.38 -2.24
C ARG A 165 -0.45 9.58 -2.02
N GLN A 166 -0.42 10.18 -0.84
CA GLN A 166 -1.22 11.36 -0.54
C GLN A 166 -0.79 12.55 -1.39
N GLY A 167 0.52 12.78 -1.57
CA GLY A 167 1.04 13.79 -2.47
C GLY A 167 0.55 13.63 -3.92
N THR A 168 0.44 12.38 -4.41
CA THR A 168 -0.12 12.08 -5.74
C THR A 168 -1.61 12.42 -5.81
N LYS A 169 -2.40 12.08 -4.79
CA LYS A 169 -3.84 12.47 -4.69
C LYS A 169 -4.00 13.98 -4.64
N ASP A 170 -3.17 14.67 -3.86
CA ASP A 170 -3.21 16.12 -3.75
C ASP A 170 -2.84 16.81 -5.08
N ALA A 171 -1.85 16.28 -5.80
CA ALA A 171 -1.51 16.75 -7.14
C ALA A 171 -2.69 16.61 -8.12
N ALA A 172 -3.37 15.47 -8.08
CA ALA A 172 -4.55 15.24 -8.92
C ALA A 172 -5.70 16.20 -8.56
N ARG A 173 -5.94 16.43 -7.26
CA ARG A 173 -6.95 17.40 -6.80
C ARG A 173 -6.61 18.82 -7.25
N LEU A 174 -5.34 19.24 -7.18
CA LEU A 174 -4.88 20.54 -7.71
C LEU A 174 -5.02 20.64 -9.22
N ALA A 175 -4.95 19.50 -9.91
CA ALA A 175 -5.21 19.43 -11.35
C ALA A 175 -6.71 19.41 -11.70
N GLY A 176 -7.61 19.41 -10.72
CA GLY A 176 -9.06 19.34 -10.91
C GLY A 176 -9.57 17.93 -11.26
N LEU A 177 -8.80 16.88 -10.98
CA LEU A 177 -9.14 15.51 -11.31
C LEU A 177 -9.81 14.79 -10.14
N HIS A 178 -10.85 14.02 -10.46
CA HIS A 178 -11.46 13.08 -9.52
C HIS A 178 -10.70 11.74 -9.59
N VAL A 179 -9.96 11.40 -8.54
CA VAL A 179 -9.21 10.14 -8.46
C VAL A 179 -10.15 9.03 -8.02
N LEU A 180 -10.44 8.10 -8.93
CA LEU A 180 -11.20 6.88 -8.64
C LEU A 180 -10.39 5.93 -7.76
N ARG A 181 -9.09 5.81 -8.08
CA ARG A 181 -8.15 4.94 -7.37
C ARG A 181 -6.71 5.32 -7.69
N LEU A 182 -5.81 5.13 -6.71
CA LEU A 182 -4.38 4.94 -6.98
C LEU A 182 -4.12 3.44 -7.17
N LEU A 183 -3.50 3.08 -8.28
CA LEU A 183 -3.22 1.69 -8.64
C LEU A 183 -1.71 1.44 -8.64
N ASN A 184 -1.25 0.33 -8.06
CA ASN A 184 0.16 -0.01 -8.12
C ASN A 184 0.59 -0.31 -9.57
N GLU A 185 1.70 0.26 -10.02
CA GLU A 185 2.25 0.09 -11.37
C GLU A 185 2.36 -1.40 -11.78
N PRO A 186 2.91 -2.30 -10.94
CA PRO A 186 2.98 -3.71 -11.31
C PRO A 186 1.60 -4.37 -11.43
N THR A 187 0.62 -3.95 -10.63
CA THR A 187 -0.76 -4.43 -10.76
C THR A 187 -1.39 -3.96 -12.06
N ALA A 188 -1.20 -2.68 -12.43
CA ALA A 188 -1.65 -2.15 -13.71
C ALA A 188 -1.05 -2.92 -14.89
N ALA A 189 0.26 -3.22 -14.83
CA ALA A 189 0.94 -3.99 -15.86
C ALA A 189 0.35 -5.40 -16.01
N ALA A 190 0.05 -6.08 -14.90
CA ALA A 190 -0.59 -7.40 -14.92
C ALA A 190 -2.01 -7.35 -15.53
N ILE A 191 -2.79 -6.31 -15.20
CA ILE A 191 -4.14 -6.10 -15.76
C ILE A 191 -4.06 -5.89 -17.28
N ALA A 192 -3.10 -5.13 -17.77
CA ALA A 192 -2.95 -4.87 -19.21
C ALA A 192 -2.78 -6.16 -20.03
N TYR A 193 -2.17 -7.18 -19.44
CA TYR A 193 -2.00 -8.50 -20.05
C TYR A 193 -3.16 -9.46 -19.76
N GLY A 194 -4.20 -9.01 -19.05
CA GLY A 194 -5.37 -9.85 -18.71
C GLY A 194 -5.05 -10.98 -17.72
N LEU A 195 -3.98 -10.84 -16.93
CA LEU A 195 -3.54 -11.87 -15.98
C LEU A 195 -4.45 -12.01 -14.75
N ASP A 196 -5.42 -11.12 -14.61
CA ASP A 196 -6.46 -11.09 -13.59
C ASP A 196 -7.61 -12.07 -13.84
N SER A 197 -7.73 -12.57 -15.08
CA SER A 197 -8.81 -13.43 -15.51
C SER A 197 -8.45 -14.92 -15.45
N GLY A 198 -8.58 -15.54 -14.28
CA GLY A 198 -8.74 -16.99 -14.17
C GLY A 198 -7.50 -17.84 -13.86
N GLN A 199 -6.32 -17.29 -13.67
CA GLN A 199 -5.15 -18.04 -13.18
C GLN A 199 -4.77 -17.59 -11.77
N GLU A 200 -4.69 -18.53 -10.85
CA GLU A 200 -4.08 -18.30 -9.53
C GLU A 200 -2.59 -18.63 -9.62
N GLY A 201 -1.75 -17.80 -9.02
CA GLY A 201 -0.31 -18.04 -8.99
C GLY A 201 0.55 -16.82 -8.75
N VAL A 202 1.85 -16.96 -9.00
CA VAL A 202 2.84 -15.90 -8.78
C VAL A 202 3.25 -15.29 -10.11
N ILE A 203 3.33 -13.97 -10.15
CA ILE A 203 3.71 -13.17 -11.32
C ILE A 203 4.89 -12.28 -10.92
N ALA A 204 5.87 -12.12 -11.79
CA ALA A 204 6.93 -11.15 -11.64
C ALA A 204 6.72 -9.98 -12.62
N VAL A 205 6.86 -8.76 -12.14
CA VAL A 205 6.88 -7.56 -12.97
C VAL A 205 8.26 -6.93 -12.88
N TYR A 206 8.96 -6.93 -14.01
CA TYR A 206 10.32 -6.41 -14.18
C TYR A 206 10.21 -5.06 -14.87
N ASP A 207 10.41 -3.98 -14.13
CA ASP A 207 10.31 -2.61 -14.61
C ASP A 207 11.70 -1.97 -14.67
N LEU A 208 12.21 -1.75 -15.89
CA LEU A 208 13.47 -1.07 -16.14
C LEU A 208 13.20 0.21 -16.94
N GLY A 209 13.06 1.29 -16.21
CA GLY A 209 12.86 2.63 -16.76
C GLY A 209 14.15 3.33 -17.17
N GLY A 210 14.08 4.66 -17.35
CA GLY A 210 15.25 5.48 -17.65
C GLY A 210 16.21 5.60 -16.48
N GLY A 211 15.71 5.82 -15.26
CA GLY A 211 16.55 6.11 -14.10
C GLY A 211 16.42 5.13 -12.94
N THR A 212 15.48 4.19 -12.98
CA THR A 212 15.23 3.23 -11.90
C THR A 212 14.98 1.83 -12.45
N PHE A 213 15.31 0.86 -11.63
CA PHE A 213 14.92 -0.52 -11.81
C PHE A 213 14.07 -0.98 -10.64
N ASP A 214 12.92 -1.56 -10.93
CA ASP A 214 12.00 -2.11 -9.95
C ASP A 214 11.61 -3.54 -10.33
N ILE A 215 11.56 -4.41 -9.33
CA ILE A 215 11.04 -5.78 -9.44
C ILE A 215 9.96 -5.98 -8.40
N SER A 216 8.80 -6.46 -8.84
CA SER A 216 7.69 -6.79 -7.95
C SER A 216 7.27 -8.25 -8.15
N ILE A 217 7.13 -8.96 -7.04
CA ILE A 217 6.60 -10.33 -7.01
C ILE A 217 5.17 -10.25 -6.48
N LEU A 218 4.22 -10.64 -7.31
CA LEU A 218 2.80 -10.57 -7.03
C LEU A 218 2.22 -11.98 -6.92
N ARG A 219 1.29 -12.17 -5.99
CA ARG A 219 0.40 -13.33 -5.96
C ARG A 219 -0.96 -12.92 -6.47
N LEU A 220 -1.49 -13.67 -7.43
CA LEU A 220 -2.86 -13.55 -7.86
C LEU A 220 -3.68 -14.68 -7.22
N SER A 221 -4.71 -14.32 -6.48
CA SER A 221 -5.66 -15.23 -5.89
C SER A 221 -7.07 -14.64 -5.95
N ARG A 222 -7.99 -15.34 -6.61
CA ARG A 222 -9.41 -14.95 -6.75
C ARG A 222 -9.62 -13.52 -7.25
N GLY A 223 -8.85 -13.09 -8.24
CA GLY A 223 -8.94 -11.74 -8.81
C GLY A 223 -8.29 -10.63 -7.95
N VAL A 224 -7.62 -10.99 -6.85
CA VAL A 224 -6.89 -10.05 -5.99
C VAL A 224 -5.41 -10.19 -6.20
N PHE A 225 -4.72 -9.08 -6.46
CA PHE A 225 -3.26 -9.02 -6.51
C PHE A 225 -2.69 -8.65 -5.14
N GLU A 226 -1.89 -9.53 -4.57
CA GLU A 226 -1.13 -9.30 -3.36
C GLU A 226 0.35 -9.09 -3.73
N VAL A 227 0.95 -7.98 -3.30
CA VAL A 227 2.39 -7.75 -3.47
C VAL A 227 3.13 -8.55 -2.39
N LEU A 228 3.85 -9.59 -2.80
CA LEU A 228 4.62 -10.45 -1.87
C LEU A 228 5.95 -9.82 -1.50
N ALA A 229 6.64 -9.22 -2.47
CA ALA A 229 7.90 -8.52 -2.27
C ALA A 229 8.12 -7.52 -3.38
N THR A 230 8.86 -6.45 -3.06
CA THR A 230 9.42 -5.51 -4.00
C THR A 230 10.93 -5.40 -3.79
N GLY A 231 11.64 -5.10 -4.84
CA GLY A 231 13.07 -4.85 -4.81
C GLY A 231 13.44 -3.94 -5.95
N GLY A 232 14.71 -3.56 -6.04
CA GLY A 232 15.13 -2.72 -7.14
C GLY A 232 16.43 -1.98 -6.85
N ASP A 233 16.69 -1.00 -7.69
CA ASP A 233 17.81 -0.08 -7.59
C ASP A 233 17.36 1.29 -8.11
N SER A 234 17.23 2.25 -7.21
CA SER A 234 16.75 3.61 -7.52
C SER A 234 17.77 4.46 -8.29
N ALA A 235 18.97 3.93 -8.54
CA ALA A 235 20.05 4.55 -9.27
C ALA A 235 20.58 3.64 -10.40
N LEU A 236 19.70 2.84 -11.01
CA LEU A 236 20.01 1.99 -12.15
C LEU A 236 18.88 2.03 -13.16
N GLY A 237 19.18 2.43 -14.39
CA GLY A 237 18.23 2.50 -15.48
C GLY A 237 18.88 2.66 -16.84
N GLY A 238 18.08 2.99 -17.84
CA GLY A 238 18.54 3.21 -19.21
C GLY A 238 19.51 4.38 -19.35
N ASP A 239 19.42 5.38 -18.46
CA ASP A 239 20.35 6.53 -18.42
C ASP A 239 21.78 6.06 -18.12
N ASP A 240 21.94 5.02 -17.26
CA ASP A 240 23.26 4.44 -16.97
C ASP A 240 23.81 3.71 -18.20
N PHE A 241 22.95 3.05 -18.98
CA PHE A 241 23.35 2.46 -20.25
C PHE A 241 23.84 3.52 -21.24
N ASP A 242 23.14 4.65 -21.30
CA ASP A 242 23.50 5.79 -22.15
C ASP A 242 24.85 6.36 -21.77
N HIS A 243 25.12 6.55 -20.48
CA HIS A 243 26.39 7.06 -20.00
C HIS A 243 27.56 6.11 -20.30
N LEU A 244 27.38 4.79 -20.10
CA LEU A 244 28.41 3.83 -20.46
C LEU A 244 28.77 3.86 -21.95
N LEU A 245 27.75 3.97 -22.81
CA LEU A 245 27.98 4.07 -24.25
C LEU A 245 28.57 5.43 -24.63
N ALA A 246 28.14 6.52 -23.99
CA ALA A 246 28.71 7.85 -24.21
C ALA A 246 30.18 7.92 -23.78
N ASP A 247 30.55 7.31 -22.65
CA ASP A 247 31.95 7.21 -22.23
C ASP A 247 32.80 6.39 -23.22
N TRP A 248 32.26 5.28 -23.75
CA TRP A 248 32.91 4.53 -24.79
C TRP A 248 33.10 5.33 -26.08
N LEU A 249 32.06 6.06 -26.56
CA LEU A 249 32.14 6.94 -27.72
C LEU A 249 33.16 8.05 -27.53
N ARG A 250 33.25 8.62 -26.32
CA ARG A 250 34.25 9.64 -25.96
C ARG A 250 35.68 9.10 -26.09
N GLU A 251 35.93 7.88 -25.64
CA GLU A 251 37.23 7.22 -25.79
C GLU A 251 37.57 6.99 -27.27
N GLN A 252 36.61 6.53 -28.08
CA GLN A 252 36.81 6.34 -29.53
C GLN A 252 37.09 7.67 -30.24
N ALA A 253 36.42 8.75 -29.84
CA ALA A 253 36.60 10.09 -30.41
C ALA A 253 37.87 10.81 -29.91
N GLY A 254 38.59 10.22 -28.92
CA GLY A 254 39.79 10.82 -28.35
C GLY A 254 39.51 12.12 -27.58
N VAL A 255 38.29 12.33 -27.08
CA VAL A 255 37.91 13.52 -26.31
C VAL A 255 38.39 13.38 -24.86
N ALA A 256 39.51 14.04 -24.54
CA ALA A 256 40.09 14.02 -23.19
C ALA A 256 39.44 15.04 -22.24
N ASP A 257 39.00 16.18 -22.77
CA ASP A 257 38.37 17.24 -21.99
C ASP A 257 36.91 16.95 -21.65
N ARG A 258 36.64 16.84 -20.34
CA ARG A 258 35.29 16.63 -19.81
C ARG A 258 34.58 17.95 -19.43
N SER A 259 35.27 19.09 -19.53
CA SER A 259 34.71 20.38 -19.14
C SER A 259 33.80 21.01 -20.22
N ASP A 260 33.93 20.55 -21.48
CA ASP A 260 33.06 21.01 -22.55
C ASP A 260 31.68 20.32 -22.48
N HIS A 261 30.76 20.98 -21.83
CA HIS A 261 29.37 20.48 -21.66
C HIS A 261 28.65 20.28 -22.99
N GLY A 262 29.00 21.04 -24.05
CA GLY A 262 28.42 20.90 -25.39
C GLY A 262 28.81 19.57 -26.01
N VAL A 263 30.10 19.22 -25.97
CA VAL A 263 30.60 17.95 -26.51
C VAL A 263 30.08 16.77 -25.68
N GLN A 264 30.04 16.88 -24.34
CA GLN A 264 29.47 15.83 -23.48
C GLN A 264 28.00 15.56 -23.81
N ARG A 265 27.23 16.61 -24.10
CA ARG A 265 25.83 16.47 -24.51
C ARG A 265 25.70 15.79 -25.87
N GLN A 266 26.53 16.16 -26.86
CA GLN A 266 26.54 15.51 -28.16
C GLN A 266 26.85 14.02 -28.07
N LEU A 267 27.82 13.63 -27.24
CA LEU A 267 28.18 12.24 -26.98
C LEU A 267 27.03 11.46 -26.36
N LEU A 268 26.32 12.04 -25.40
CA LEU A 268 25.17 11.42 -24.76
C LEU A 268 24.00 11.27 -25.74
N ASP A 269 23.69 12.29 -26.53
CA ASP A 269 22.62 12.22 -27.52
C ASP A 269 22.92 11.17 -28.59
N ALA A 270 24.17 11.06 -29.05
CA ALA A 270 24.62 10.01 -29.97
C ALA A 270 24.51 8.60 -29.33
N ALA A 271 24.84 8.45 -28.05
CA ALA A 271 24.72 7.21 -27.32
C ALA A 271 23.25 6.77 -27.20
N ILE A 272 22.36 7.70 -26.82
CA ILE A 272 20.90 7.43 -26.74
C ILE A 272 20.37 6.95 -28.10
N ALA A 273 20.71 7.66 -29.19
CA ALA A 273 20.29 7.30 -30.54
C ALA A 273 20.82 5.90 -30.94
N ALA A 274 22.08 5.63 -30.66
CA ALA A 274 22.72 4.35 -30.95
C ALA A 274 22.08 3.22 -30.13
N LYS A 275 21.85 3.40 -28.81
CA LYS A 275 21.16 2.42 -27.96
C LYS A 275 19.79 2.05 -28.52
N ILE A 276 19.00 3.04 -28.89
CA ILE A 276 17.65 2.81 -29.45
C ILE A 276 17.76 2.00 -30.76
N ALA A 277 18.63 2.41 -31.67
CA ALA A 277 18.79 1.72 -32.95
C ALA A 277 19.31 0.27 -32.79
N LEU A 278 20.18 0.01 -31.81
CA LEU A 278 20.73 -1.31 -31.53
C LEU A 278 19.71 -2.29 -30.91
N SER A 279 18.52 -1.82 -30.52
CA SER A 279 17.43 -2.73 -30.15
C SER A 279 16.89 -3.52 -31.35
N ASP A 280 16.91 -2.92 -32.54
CA ASP A 280 16.37 -3.52 -33.77
C ASP A 280 17.47 -3.93 -34.78
N ALA A 281 18.67 -3.35 -34.69
CA ALA A 281 19.79 -3.62 -35.58
C ALA A 281 21.00 -4.21 -34.86
N ASP A 282 21.81 -4.99 -35.56
CA ASP A 282 23.02 -5.58 -34.99
C ASP A 282 24.21 -4.61 -34.95
N SER A 283 24.14 -3.54 -35.73
CA SER A 283 25.12 -2.45 -35.74
C SER A 283 24.50 -1.13 -36.18
N VAL A 284 25.11 -0.03 -35.79
CA VAL A 284 24.69 1.32 -36.15
C VAL A 284 25.91 2.20 -36.42
N ARG A 285 25.83 3.02 -37.46
CA ARG A 285 26.83 4.03 -37.78
C ARG A 285 26.62 5.26 -36.92
N VAL A 286 27.69 5.72 -36.24
CA VAL A 286 27.67 6.90 -35.38
C VAL A 286 28.70 7.90 -35.83
N GLU A 287 28.30 9.17 -35.88
CA GLU A 287 29.16 10.31 -36.13
C GLU A 287 29.01 11.31 -34.97
N VAL A 288 30.08 11.55 -34.23
CA VAL A 288 30.04 12.45 -33.07
C VAL A 288 31.44 12.99 -32.75
N ALA A 289 31.56 14.27 -32.42
CA ALA A 289 32.81 14.93 -32.00
C ALA A 289 33.99 14.69 -32.97
N GLY A 290 33.73 14.66 -34.28
CA GLY A 290 34.73 14.40 -35.32
C GLY A 290 35.11 12.94 -35.53
N TRP A 291 34.57 12.03 -34.77
CA TRP A 291 34.73 10.58 -34.94
C TRP A 291 33.56 10.01 -35.79
N GLN A 292 33.90 9.08 -36.66
CA GLN A 292 32.94 8.29 -37.43
C GLN A 292 33.31 6.82 -37.30
N GLY A 293 32.34 6.01 -36.94
CA GLY A 293 32.56 4.59 -36.75
C GLY A 293 31.26 3.79 -36.65
N GLU A 294 31.41 2.51 -36.46
CA GLU A 294 30.33 1.57 -36.26
C GLU A 294 30.30 1.10 -34.79
N VAL A 295 29.11 1.07 -34.21
CA VAL A 295 28.85 0.48 -32.90
C VAL A 295 28.04 -0.76 -33.10
N THR A 296 28.51 -1.90 -32.61
CA THR A 296 27.77 -3.17 -32.68
C THR A 296 26.96 -3.42 -31.42
N ARG A 297 25.85 -4.16 -31.56
CA ARG A 297 25.05 -4.64 -30.42
C ARG A 297 25.92 -5.40 -29.41
N ALA A 298 26.82 -6.26 -29.89
CA ALA A 298 27.71 -7.03 -29.01
C ALA A 298 28.63 -6.14 -28.16
N GLN A 299 29.16 -5.04 -28.72
CA GLN A 299 29.95 -4.06 -27.96
C GLN A 299 29.10 -3.36 -26.91
N PHE A 300 27.92 -2.89 -27.28
CA PHE A 300 26.99 -2.27 -26.35
C PHE A 300 26.56 -3.21 -25.22
N GLU A 301 26.19 -4.44 -25.55
CA GLU A 301 25.79 -5.46 -24.57
C GLU A 301 26.92 -5.82 -23.61
N ALA A 302 28.16 -5.86 -24.06
CA ALA A 302 29.32 -6.05 -23.21
C ALA A 302 29.50 -4.92 -22.17
N LEU A 303 29.21 -3.67 -22.56
CA LEU A 303 29.27 -2.52 -21.65
C LEU A 303 28.22 -2.59 -20.55
N ILE A 304 26.97 -2.98 -20.89
CA ILE A 304 25.85 -2.96 -19.96
C ILE A 304 25.66 -4.26 -19.17
N ALA A 305 26.33 -5.37 -19.55
CA ALA A 305 26.17 -6.67 -18.93
C ALA A 305 26.33 -6.65 -17.39
N PRO A 306 27.28 -5.89 -16.78
CA PRO A 306 27.38 -5.78 -15.32
C PRO A 306 26.13 -5.15 -14.68
N LEU A 307 25.50 -4.18 -15.34
CA LEU A 307 24.29 -3.53 -14.84
C LEU A 307 23.09 -4.46 -14.93
N VAL A 308 22.94 -5.19 -16.05
CA VAL A 308 21.89 -6.21 -16.18
C VAL A 308 22.03 -7.29 -15.11
N LYS A 309 23.25 -7.73 -14.80
CA LYS A 309 23.51 -8.68 -13.71
C LYS A 309 23.07 -8.13 -12.35
N ARG A 310 23.25 -6.83 -12.09
CA ARG A 310 22.76 -6.18 -10.85
C ARG A 310 21.24 -6.27 -10.74
N THR A 311 20.49 -6.08 -11.84
CA THR A 311 19.03 -6.23 -11.81
C THR A 311 18.61 -7.66 -11.47
N LEU A 312 19.28 -8.66 -12.01
CA LEU A 312 19.00 -10.09 -11.70
C LEU A 312 19.33 -10.44 -10.23
N MET A 313 20.34 -9.79 -9.65
CA MET A 313 20.62 -9.94 -8.21
C MET A 313 19.49 -9.39 -7.34
N ALA A 314 18.89 -8.28 -7.75
CA ALA A 314 17.71 -7.72 -7.08
C ALA A 314 16.49 -8.64 -7.26
N CYS A 315 16.28 -9.22 -8.46
CA CYS A 315 15.24 -10.25 -8.68
C CYS A 315 15.40 -11.43 -7.73
N ARG A 316 16.63 -11.94 -7.59
CA ARG A 316 16.91 -13.06 -6.67
C ARG A 316 16.59 -12.72 -5.22
N ARG A 317 16.91 -11.50 -4.77
CA ARG A 317 16.56 -11.03 -3.42
C ARG A 317 15.05 -10.94 -3.25
N ALA A 318 14.35 -10.31 -4.19
CA ALA A 318 12.90 -10.17 -4.13
C ALA A 318 12.18 -11.54 -4.09
N LEU A 319 12.62 -12.52 -4.88
CA LEU A 319 12.11 -13.90 -4.83
C LEU A 319 12.36 -14.55 -3.47
N LYS A 320 13.55 -14.36 -2.90
CA LYS A 320 13.89 -14.88 -1.57
C LYS A 320 13.01 -14.23 -0.49
N ASP A 321 12.79 -12.93 -0.56
CA ASP A 321 11.95 -12.18 0.38
C ASP A 321 10.48 -12.58 0.24
N ALA A 322 10.01 -12.87 -0.96
CA ALA A 322 8.68 -13.42 -1.23
C ALA A 322 8.53 -14.89 -0.79
N GLY A 323 9.62 -15.60 -0.54
CA GLY A 323 9.60 -17.04 -0.26
C GLY A 323 9.18 -17.89 -1.46
N VAL A 324 9.51 -17.44 -2.69
CA VAL A 324 9.11 -18.05 -3.98
C VAL A 324 10.36 -18.43 -4.77
N ALA A 325 10.35 -19.60 -5.38
CA ALA A 325 11.39 -20.00 -6.33
C ALA A 325 11.13 -19.42 -7.73
N ALA A 326 12.17 -19.23 -8.53
CA ALA A 326 12.04 -18.63 -9.86
C ALA A 326 11.14 -19.45 -10.81
N ASP A 327 11.12 -20.77 -10.68
CA ASP A 327 10.30 -21.70 -11.46
C ASP A 327 8.82 -21.72 -11.02
N GLU A 328 8.48 -21.20 -9.84
CA GLU A 328 7.11 -21.01 -9.37
C GLU A 328 6.44 -19.75 -9.97
N VAL A 329 7.24 -18.84 -10.57
CA VAL A 329 6.72 -17.67 -11.25
C VAL A 329 6.06 -18.09 -12.56
N LEU A 330 4.75 -17.84 -12.70
CA LEU A 330 3.97 -18.25 -13.87
C LEU A 330 4.22 -17.35 -15.08
N GLU A 331 4.30 -16.05 -14.85
CA GLU A 331 4.49 -15.06 -15.90
C GLU A 331 5.46 -13.97 -15.46
N VAL A 332 6.20 -13.42 -16.44
CA VAL A 332 7.10 -12.28 -16.25
C VAL A 332 6.68 -11.16 -17.19
N VAL A 333 6.26 -10.05 -16.63
CA VAL A 333 5.83 -8.86 -17.38
C VAL A 333 6.98 -7.87 -17.46
N MET A 334 7.29 -7.42 -18.69
CA MET A 334 8.34 -6.44 -18.95
C MET A 334 7.74 -5.05 -19.07
N VAL A 335 8.24 -4.12 -18.26
CA VAL A 335 7.82 -2.72 -18.18
C VAL A 335 9.03 -1.81 -18.34
N GLY A 336 8.82 -0.63 -18.92
CA GLY A 336 9.85 0.39 -19.13
C GLY A 336 10.62 0.23 -20.42
N GLY A 337 10.97 1.36 -21.05
CA GLY A 337 11.59 1.39 -22.39
C GLY A 337 12.93 0.66 -22.48
N SER A 338 13.70 0.60 -21.39
CA SER A 338 15.00 -0.08 -21.34
C SER A 338 14.89 -1.60 -21.42
N THR A 339 13.70 -2.18 -21.21
CA THR A 339 13.43 -3.60 -21.44
C THR A 339 13.35 -3.98 -22.92
N ARG A 340 13.42 -3.02 -23.83
CA ARG A 340 13.54 -3.28 -25.28
C ARG A 340 14.90 -3.83 -25.66
N VAL A 341 15.94 -3.59 -24.84
CA VAL A 341 17.29 -4.08 -25.07
C VAL A 341 17.31 -5.61 -25.10
N PRO A 342 17.78 -6.24 -26.21
CA PRO A 342 17.73 -7.70 -26.38
C PRO A 342 18.40 -8.47 -25.24
N LEU A 343 19.57 -8.04 -24.79
CA LEU A 343 20.28 -8.67 -23.66
C LEU A 343 19.43 -8.71 -22.39
N VAL A 344 18.68 -7.65 -22.10
CA VAL A 344 17.81 -7.61 -20.92
C VAL A 344 16.72 -8.68 -21.02
N ARG A 345 16.03 -8.78 -22.15
CA ARG A 345 14.97 -9.79 -22.38
C ARG A 345 15.50 -11.21 -22.30
N GLU A 346 16.66 -11.45 -22.91
CA GLU A 346 17.32 -12.76 -22.90
C GLU A 346 17.71 -13.18 -21.48
N GLN A 347 18.39 -12.31 -20.75
CA GLN A 347 18.88 -12.60 -19.41
C GLN A 347 17.74 -12.78 -18.39
N VAL A 348 16.68 -11.98 -18.49
CA VAL A 348 15.47 -12.13 -17.66
C VAL A 348 14.76 -13.43 -17.99
N GLY A 349 14.59 -13.75 -19.27
CA GLY A 349 14.00 -15.03 -19.71
C GLY A 349 14.78 -16.24 -19.20
N ALA A 350 16.10 -16.21 -19.31
CA ALA A 350 16.97 -17.27 -18.79
C ALA A 350 16.89 -17.40 -17.26
N PHE A 351 16.81 -16.27 -16.54
CA PHE A 351 16.72 -16.25 -15.08
C PHE A 351 15.44 -16.90 -14.55
N PHE A 352 14.29 -16.60 -15.17
CA PHE A 352 12.99 -17.14 -14.76
C PHE A 352 12.63 -18.45 -15.48
N GLY A 353 13.44 -18.89 -16.45
CA GLY A 353 13.20 -20.12 -17.22
C GLY A 353 11.97 -20.05 -18.13
N ARG A 354 11.58 -18.85 -18.57
CA ARG A 354 10.42 -18.62 -19.44
C ARG A 354 10.54 -17.36 -20.28
N THR A 355 9.80 -17.29 -21.38
CA THR A 355 9.76 -16.11 -22.23
C THR A 355 8.98 -14.98 -21.55
N PRO A 356 9.58 -13.81 -21.33
CA PRO A 356 8.86 -12.66 -20.77
C PRO A 356 7.76 -12.15 -21.71
N LEU A 357 6.70 -11.60 -21.12
CA LEU A 357 5.60 -10.97 -21.86
C LEU A 357 6.05 -9.60 -22.38
N THR A 358 6.06 -9.45 -23.70
CA THR A 358 6.51 -8.23 -24.41
C THR A 358 5.60 -7.83 -25.55
N SER A 359 4.40 -8.41 -25.67
CA SER A 359 3.46 -8.13 -26.76
C SER A 359 2.84 -6.74 -26.71
N ILE A 360 2.76 -6.15 -25.51
CA ILE A 360 2.37 -4.75 -25.33
C ILE A 360 3.64 -3.91 -25.24
N ASP A 361 3.61 -2.72 -25.82
CA ASP A 361 4.68 -1.74 -25.72
C ASP A 361 5.03 -1.46 -24.25
N PRO A 362 6.28 -1.74 -23.80
CA PRO A 362 6.65 -1.65 -22.39
C PRO A 362 6.53 -0.23 -21.80
N ASP A 363 6.52 0.82 -22.62
CA ASP A 363 6.25 2.19 -22.17
C ASP A 363 4.75 2.45 -21.95
N LYS A 364 3.87 1.65 -22.54
CA LYS A 364 2.41 1.88 -22.54
C LYS A 364 1.66 0.95 -21.59
N VAL A 365 2.25 -0.15 -21.20
CA VAL A 365 1.57 -1.25 -20.50
C VAL A 365 0.91 -0.79 -19.20
N VAL A 366 1.56 0.05 -18.42
CA VAL A 366 1.04 0.55 -17.14
C VAL A 366 -0.17 1.47 -17.35
N ALA A 367 -0.07 2.41 -18.28
CA ALA A 367 -1.19 3.32 -18.63
C ALA A 367 -2.40 2.56 -19.17
N ILE A 368 -2.17 1.53 -19.99
CA ILE A 368 -3.22 0.66 -20.54
C ILE A 368 -3.97 -0.06 -19.40
N GLY A 369 -3.25 -0.66 -18.46
CA GLY A 369 -3.87 -1.32 -17.31
C GLY A 369 -4.65 -0.36 -16.42
N ALA A 370 -4.12 0.84 -16.20
CA ALA A 370 -4.82 1.90 -15.49
C ALA A 370 -6.12 2.32 -16.19
N ALA A 371 -6.11 2.41 -17.53
CA ALA A 371 -7.30 2.76 -18.31
C ALA A 371 -8.38 1.67 -18.24
N ILE A 372 -8.00 0.39 -18.31
CA ILE A 372 -8.92 -0.73 -18.14
C ILE A 372 -9.60 -0.64 -16.77
N GLN A 373 -8.82 -0.40 -15.73
CA GLN A 373 -9.33 -0.24 -14.37
C GLN A 373 -10.26 0.97 -14.22
N ALA A 374 -9.90 2.10 -14.85
CA ALA A 374 -10.73 3.31 -14.82
C ALA A 374 -12.10 3.07 -15.49
N ASP A 375 -12.11 2.40 -16.64
CA ASP A 375 -13.33 2.06 -17.39
C ASP A 375 -14.29 1.17 -16.58
N ILE A 376 -13.74 0.23 -15.80
CA ILE A 376 -14.50 -0.63 -14.90
C ILE A 376 -15.06 0.19 -13.72
N LEU A 377 -14.24 1.02 -13.07
CA LEU A 377 -14.64 1.77 -11.88
C LEU A 377 -15.73 2.82 -12.14
N VAL A 378 -15.79 3.38 -13.35
CA VAL A 378 -16.89 4.28 -13.72
C VAL A 378 -18.15 3.51 -14.16
N GLY A 379 -18.13 2.18 -14.19
CA GLY A 379 -19.28 1.33 -14.47
C GLY A 379 -19.59 1.11 -15.95
N ASN A 380 -18.60 1.31 -16.85
CA ASN A 380 -18.80 1.04 -18.28
C ASN A 380 -18.83 -0.45 -18.63
N LYS A 381 -18.38 -1.32 -17.72
CA LYS A 381 -18.44 -2.80 -17.85
C LYS A 381 -19.20 -3.40 -16.66
N PRO A 382 -20.52 -3.35 -16.62
CA PRO A 382 -21.31 -3.84 -15.49
C PRO A 382 -21.20 -5.36 -15.24
N ASP A 383 -20.86 -6.15 -16.27
CA ASP A 383 -20.74 -7.62 -16.19
C ASP A 383 -19.29 -8.09 -15.94
N SER A 384 -18.38 -7.17 -15.63
CA SER A 384 -17.02 -7.54 -15.28
C SER A 384 -17.00 -8.06 -13.84
N ASP A 385 -16.74 -9.36 -13.66
CA ASP A 385 -16.42 -9.98 -12.35
C ASP A 385 -15.13 -9.41 -11.71
N MET A 386 -14.50 -8.48 -12.39
CA MET A 386 -13.27 -7.83 -12.02
C MET A 386 -13.52 -6.59 -11.16
N LEU A 387 -13.96 -6.81 -9.95
CA LEU A 387 -13.77 -5.86 -8.87
C LEU A 387 -12.37 -6.12 -8.30
N LEU A 388 -11.38 -5.36 -8.77
CA LEU A 388 -10.15 -5.19 -7.99
C LEU A 388 -10.54 -4.47 -6.72
N LEU A 389 -10.90 -5.26 -5.74
CA LEU A 389 -11.14 -4.77 -4.41
C LEU A 389 -9.77 -4.63 -3.76
N ASP A 390 -9.39 -3.44 -3.36
CA ASP A 390 -8.29 -3.28 -2.45
C ASP A 390 -8.58 -4.12 -1.21
N VAL A 391 -7.56 -4.74 -0.68
CA VAL A 391 -7.65 -5.57 0.51
C VAL A 391 -6.83 -4.97 1.64
N ILE A 392 -7.25 -5.23 2.85
CA ILE A 392 -6.47 -4.90 4.03
C ILE A 392 -5.25 -5.82 4.08
N PRO A 393 -4.02 -5.29 4.02
CA PRO A 393 -2.82 -6.10 3.91
C PRO A 393 -2.47 -6.85 5.21
N LEU A 394 -2.85 -6.30 6.36
CA LEU A 394 -2.64 -6.87 7.70
C LEU A 394 -3.92 -6.74 8.52
N SER A 395 -4.20 -7.72 9.37
CA SER A 395 -5.36 -7.71 10.25
C SER A 395 -5.38 -6.47 11.15
N LEU A 396 -6.58 -5.94 11.36
CA LEU A 396 -6.87 -4.82 12.25
C LEU A 396 -7.64 -5.33 13.46
N GLY A 397 -7.21 -4.94 14.63
CA GLY A 397 -7.80 -5.42 15.87
C GLY A 397 -7.61 -4.44 17.03
N LEU A 398 -7.96 -4.89 18.20
CA LEU A 398 -7.78 -4.12 19.42
C LEU A 398 -7.18 -4.96 20.56
N GLU A 399 -6.58 -4.27 21.50
CA GLU A 399 -6.06 -4.85 22.73
C GLU A 399 -7.20 -5.26 23.65
N THR A 400 -7.14 -6.49 24.13
CA THR A 400 -7.97 -7.00 25.20
C THR A 400 -7.14 -7.28 26.46
N MET A 401 -7.81 -7.59 27.56
CA MET A 401 -7.14 -7.91 28.83
C MET A 401 -6.09 -9.02 28.63
N GLY A 402 -4.96 -8.87 29.33
CA GLY A 402 -3.83 -9.80 29.23
C GLY A 402 -2.84 -9.48 28.12
N GLY A 403 -2.96 -8.30 27.46
CA GLY A 403 -2.09 -7.92 26.35
C GLY A 403 -2.33 -8.77 25.10
N LEU A 404 -3.56 -9.26 24.92
CA LEU A 404 -4.00 -10.06 23.78
C LEU A 404 -4.56 -9.17 22.68
N VAL A 405 -4.44 -9.64 21.45
CA VAL A 405 -5.00 -8.98 20.26
C VAL A 405 -6.25 -9.72 19.82
N GLU A 406 -7.37 -8.99 19.74
CA GLU A 406 -8.60 -9.47 19.12
C GLU A 406 -8.74 -8.87 17.72
N LYS A 407 -8.67 -9.72 16.70
CA LYS A 407 -8.73 -9.32 15.28
C LYS A 407 -10.18 -9.07 14.88
N VAL A 408 -10.52 -7.82 14.59
CA VAL A 408 -11.88 -7.40 14.16
C VAL A 408 -12.03 -7.51 12.65
N ILE A 409 -11.03 -7.06 11.90
CA ILE A 409 -10.99 -7.18 10.45
C ILE A 409 -9.75 -8.00 10.06
N PRO A 410 -9.93 -9.25 9.59
CA PRO A 410 -8.83 -10.10 9.13
C PRO A 410 -8.14 -9.51 7.89
N ARG A 411 -6.85 -9.82 7.73
CA ARG A 411 -6.11 -9.53 6.49
C ARG A 411 -6.81 -10.12 5.26
N ASN A 412 -6.54 -9.57 4.10
CA ASN A 412 -7.17 -9.92 2.83
C ASN A 412 -8.69 -9.70 2.79
N THR A 413 -9.25 -8.98 3.79
CA THR A 413 -10.63 -8.50 3.70
C THR A 413 -10.70 -7.35 2.71
N THR A 414 -11.65 -7.44 1.79
CA THR A 414 -11.89 -6.40 0.77
C THR A 414 -12.42 -5.12 1.39
N ILE A 415 -11.99 -3.97 0.87
CA ILE A 415 -12.47 -2.65 1.28
C ILE A 415 -13.31 -2.00 0.16
N PRO A 416 -14.31 -1.17 0.50
CA PRO A 416 -14.68 -0.72 1.86
C PRO A 416 -15.33 -1.83 2.69
N VAL A 417 -15.11 -1.81 4.01
CA VAL A 417 -15.64 -2.79 4.95
C VAL A 417 -15.98 -2.15 6.30
N ALA A 418 -17.04 -2.64 6.93
CA ALA A 418 -17.37 -2.32 8.31
C ALA A 418 -17.60 -3.62 9.12
N ARG A 419 -16.97 -3.71 10.28
CA ARG A 419 -17.12 -4.82 11.23
C ARG A 419 -17.29 -4.25 12.63
N ALA A 420 -18.16 -4.87 13.40
CA ALA A 420 -18.39 -4.49 14.80
C ALA A 420 -18.31 -5.73 15.69
N GLN A 421 -17.76 -5.51 16.89
CA GLN A 421 -17.66 -6.53 17.92
C GLN A 421 -18.06 -5.94 19.27
N GLU A 422 -18.63 -6.76 20.16
CA GLU A 422 -19.06 -6.32 21.48
C GLU A 422 -18.01 -6.70 22.52
N PHE A 423 -17.74 -5.76 23.40
CA PHE A 423 -16.83 -5.89 24.54
C PHE A 423 -17.53 -5.48 25.83
N THR A 424 -16.93 -5.80 26.95
CA THR A 424 -17.51 -5.50 28.24
C THR A 424 -16.43 -5.01 29.22
N THR A 425 -16.86 -4.49 30.36
CA THR A 425 -15.98 -4.01 31.44
C THR A 425 -15.39 -5.18 32.23
N PHE A 426 -14.14 -5.00 32.67
CA PHE A 426 -13.42 -5.99 33.47
C PHE A 426 -13.66 -5.83 34.97
N LYS A 427 -13.90 -4.60 35.45
CA LYS A 427 -14.06 -4.28 36.90
C LYS A 427 -15.43 -3.70 37.20
N ASP A 428 -15.89 -3.93 38.42
CA ASP A 428 -17.08 -3.29 38.96
C ASP A 428 -16.90 -1.77 38.98
N GLY A 429 -17.94 -1.04 38.59
CA GLY A 429 -17.93 0.42 38.60
C GLY A 429 -16.96 1.09 37.62
N GLN A 430 -16.45 0.37 36.65
CA GLN A 430 -15.54 0.91 35.64
C GLN A 430 -16.22 2.03 34.83
N SER A 431 -15.70 3.24 34.93
CA SER A 431 -16.28 4.45 34.30
C SER A 431 -15.63 4.85 32.98
N ALA A 432 -14.53 4.19 32.60
CA ALA A 432 -13.81 4.47 31.36
C ALA A 432 -13.17 3.20 30.78
N MET A 433 -12.99 3.17 29.47
CA MET A 433 -12.32 2.10 28.75
C MET A 433 -11.32 2.67 27.75
N MET A 434 -10.09 2.20 27.77
CA MET A 434 -9.08 2.55 26.77
C MET A 434 -9.20 1.60 25.59
N ILE A 435 -9.38 2.15 24.40
CA ILE A 435 -9.37 1.41 23.13
C ILE A 435 -8.00 1.60 22.50
N HIS A 436 -7.25 0.52 22.35
CA HIS A 436 -5.96 0.49 21.69
C HIS A 436 -6.09 -0.26 20.39
N VAL A 437 -5.96 0.45 19.28
CA VAL A 437 -6.10 -0.07 17.91
C VAL A 437 -4.75 -0.58 17.44
N LEU A 438 -4.74 -1.80 16.92
CA LEU A 438 -3.56 -2.56 16.55
C LEU A 438 -3.65 -3.07 15.10
N GLN A 439 -2.47 -3.29 14.50
CA GLN A 439 -2.33 -3.90 13.19
C GLN A 439 -1.27 -5.00 13.25
N GLY A 440 -1.58 -6.18 12.72
CA GLY A 440 -0.62 -7.28 12.65
C GLY A 440 -1.28 -8.64 12.71
N GLU A 441 -0.45 -9.68 12.59
CA GLU A 441 -0.91 -11.08 12.55
C GLU A 441 -0.57 -11.87 13.83
N ARG A 442 0.18 -11.27 14.76
CA ARG A 442 0.59 -11.91 16.02
C ARG A 442 -0.54 -11.86 17.05
N GLU A 443 -0.44 -12.68 18.08
CA GLU A 443 -1.47 -12.84 19.10
C GLU A 443 -1.29 -11.89 20.30
N LEU A 444 -0.06 -11.38 20.51
CA LEU A 444 0.26 -10.47 21.62
C LEU A 444 0.44 -9.03 21.13
N VAL A 445 -0.01 -8.08 21.95
CA VAL A 445 0.06 -6.63 21.67
C VAL A 445 1.48 -6.16 21.39
N GLN A 446 2.46 -6.67 22.13
CA GLN A 446 3.87 -6.30 21.97
C GLN A 446 4.46 -6.67 20.62
N ASP A 447 3.87 -7.67 19.93
CA ASP A 447 4.32 -8.17 18.64
C ASP A 447 3.50 -7.59 17.46
N CYS A 448 2.58 -6.67 17.76
CA CYS A 448 1.76 -5.98 16.79
C CYS A 448 2.04 -4.48 16.78
N ARG A 449 1.72 -3.85 15.66
CA ARG A 449 1.89 -2.41 15.47
C ARG A 449 0.75 -1.64 16.13
N SER A 450 1.09 -0.68 16.99
CA SER A 450 0.13 0.28 17.54
C SER A 450 -0.24 1.33 16.49
N LEU A 451 -1.53 1.46 16.20
CA LEU A 451 -2.05 2.48 15.29
C LEU A 451 -2.56 3.71 16.03
N ALA A 452 -3.35 3.50 17.08
CA ALA A 452 -3.96 4.59 17.83
C ALA A 452 -4.43 4.14 19.20
N ARG A 453 -4.59 5.11 20.11
CA ARG A 453 -5.21 4.91 21.42
C ARG A 453 -6.19 6.03 21.71
N PHE A 454 -7.38 5.68 22.21
CA PHE A 454 -8.36 6.66 22.66
C PHE A 454 -9.17 6.10 23.83
N THR A 455 -9.84 6.96 24.57
CA THR A 455 -10.56 6.55 25.79
C THR A 455 -12.05 6.87 25.64
N LEU A 456 -12.89 5.86 25.78
CA LEU A 456 -14.32 6.00 26.00
C LEU A 456 -14.55 6.27 27.49
N ARG A 457 -15.19 7.40 27.82
CA ARG A 457 -15.47 7.84 29.20
C ARG A 457 -16.98 7.93 29.43
N GLY A 458 -17.41 7.95 30.68
CA GLY A 458 -18.82 8.08 31.01
C GLY A 458 -19.59 6.76 30.93
N LEU A 459 -18.89 5.64 31.11
CA LEU A 459 -19.54 4.34 31.22
C LEU A 459 -20.41 4.29 32.49
N PRO A 460 -21.60 3.64 32.43
CA PRO A 460 -22.43 3.46 33.60
C PRO A 460 -21.70 2.58 34.64
N PRO A 461 -21.78 2.89 35.95
CA PRO A 461 -21.09 2.15 36.99
C PRO A 461 -21.81 0.83 37.30
N LEU A 462 -21.74 -0.11 36.38
CA LEU A 462 -22.32 -1.44 36.47
C LEU A 462 -21.31 -2.44 37.05
N PRO A 463 -21.77 -3.62 37.48
CA PRO A 463 -20.87 -4.74 37.80
C PRO A 463 -20.03 -5.12 36.57
N ALA A 464 -18.88 -5.76 36.78
CA ALA A 464 -18.03 -6.28 35.73
C ALA A 464 -18.84 -7.15 34.77
N GLY A 465 -18.67 -6.93 33.46
CA GLY A 465 -19.47 -7.58 32.42
C GLY A 465 -20.83 -6.93 32.13
N GLY A 466 -21.27 -5.96 32.93
CA GLY A 466 -22.59 -5.35 32.79
C GLY A 466 -22.72 -4.24 31.75
N ALA A 467 -21.64 -3.54 31.43
CA ALA A 467 -21.63 -2.55 30.37
C ALA A 467 -21.31 -3.22 29.01
N HIS A 468 -22.09 -2.89 27.98
CA HIS A 468 -21.93 -3.43 26.63
C HIS A 468 -21.39 -2.36 25.70
N ILE A 469 -20.13 -2.50 25.31
CA ILE A 469 -19.43 -1.56 24.43
C ILE A 469 -19.34 -2.17 23.03
N ARG A 470 -19.98 -1.55 22.06
CA ARG A 470 -19.86 -1.92 20.65
C ARG A 470 -18.72 -1.12 20.05
N VAL A 471 -17.68 -1.84 19.56
CA VAL A 471 -16.57 -1.24 18.84
C VAL A 471 -16.73 -1.56 17.36
N THR A 472 -16.85 -0.50 16.55
CA THR A 472 -17.01 -0.60 15.10
C THR A 472 -15.73 -0.15 14.41
N PHE A 473 -15.19 -1.02 13.57
CA PHE A 473 -14.09 -0.73 12.64
C PHE A 473 -14.69 -0.53 11.26
N GLN A 474 -14.45 0.61 10.66
CA GLN A 474 -14.87 0.92 9.30
C GLN A 474 -13.66 1.38 8.49
N VAL A 475 -13.36 0.68 7.40
CA VAL A 475 -12.32 1.05 6.44
C VAL A 475 -13.02 1.48 5.15
N ASP A 476 -12.73 2.69 4.71
CA ASP A 476 -13.28 3.23 3.45
C ASP A 476 -12.49 2.74 2.23
N ALA A 477 -12.92 3.13 1.03
CA ALA A 477 -12.28 2.76 -0.23
C ALA A 477 -10.85 3.31 -0.38
N ASP A 478 -10.49 4.32 0.40
CA ASP A 478 -9.15 4.92 0.44
C ASP A 478 -8.24 4.30 1.50
N GLY A 479 -8.73 3.28 2.21
CA GLY A 479 -8.00 2.60 3.27
C GLY A 479 -7.94 3.39 4.59
N LEU A 480 -8.77 4.43 4.77
CA LEU A 480 -8.87 5.16 6.02
C LEU A 480 -9.72 4.35 7.02
N LEU A 481 -9.14 4.02 8.17
CA LEU A 481 -9.80 3.32 9.25
C LEU A 481 -10.43 4.33 10.22
N SER A 482 -11.73 4.21 10.44
CA SER A 482 -12.48 4.86 11.51
C SER A 482 -12.83 3.81 12.56
N VAL A 483 -12.47 4.05 13.81
CA VAL A 483 -12.83 3.18 14.95
C VAL A 483 -13.72 3.97 15.89
N THR A 484 -14.92 3.46 16.13
CA THR A 484 -15.91 4.06 17.04
C THR A 484 -16.25 3.06 18.12
N ALA A 485 -16.13 3.48 19.38
CA ALA A 485 -16.59 2.73 20.55
C ALA A 485 -17.81 3.42 21.15
N MET A 486 -18.90 2.68 21.35
CA MET A 486 -20.17 3.19 21.88
C MET A 486 -20.70 2.27 22.98
N GLU A 487 -21.05 2.83 24.12
CA GLU A 487 -21.80 2.11 25.15
C GLU A 487 -23.29 2.07 24.79
N LYS A 488 -23.86 0.86 24.74
CA LYS A 488 -25.19 0.61 24.13
C LYS A 488 -26.38 1.18 24.90
N SER A 489 -26.27 1.28 26.22
CA SER A 489 -27.40 1.73 27.07
C SER A 489 -27.47 3.26 27.18
N THR A 490 -26.34 3.93 27.19
CA THR A 490 -26.23 5.38 27.37
C THR A 490 -26.04 6.12 26.05
N GLY A 491 -25.54 5.44 25.00
CA GLY A 491 -25.19 6.06 23.72
C GLY A 491 -23.92 6.90 23.78
N VAL A 492 -23.16 6.86 24.88
CA VAL A 492 -21.88 7.57 24.97
C VAL A 492 -20.89 6.92 24.00
N GLU A 493 -20.27 7.74 23.18
CA GLU A 493 -19.33 7.29 22.15
C GLU A 493 -18.03 8.08 22.13
N ALA A 494 -16.99 7.44 21.61
CA ALA A 494 -15.72 8.06 21.27
C ALA A 494 -15.22 7.42 19.97
N SER A 495 -14.53 8.20 19.14
CA SER A 495 -14.02 7.69 17.86
C SER A 495 -12.64 8.25 17.54
N ILE A 496 -11.92 7.55 16.66
CA ILE A 496 -10.67 7.99 16.08
C ILE A 496 -10.60 7.58 14.61
N GLN A 497 -9.89 8.36 13.83
CA GLN A 497 -9.54 8.01 12.45
C GLN A 497 -8.04 7.86 12.33
N VAL A 498 -7.61 6.81 11.64
CA VAL A 498 -6.20 6.50 11.42
C VAL A 498 -6.03 5.82 10.06
N LYS A 499 -4.89 6.05 9.41
CA LYS A 499 -4.57 5.37 8.17
C LYS A 499 -3.60 4.22 8.46
N PRO A 500 -4.05 2.94 8.39
CA PRO A 500 -3.27 1.78 8.80
C PRO A 500 -1.98 1.58 7.99
N SER A 501 -1.98 1.98 6.71
CA SER A 501 -0.83 1.88 5.81
C SER A 501 0.26 2.93 6.09
N TYR A 502 -0.04 3.97 6.88
CA TYR A 502 0.93 5.04 7.14
C TYR A 502 2.24 4.51 7.73
N GLY A 503 3.36 4.73 7.01
CA GLY A 503 4.68 4.33 7.43
C GLY A 503 4.97 2.81 7.36
N LEU A 504 4.21 2.03 6.56
CA LEU A 504 4.50 0.63 6.24
C LEU A 504 4.85 0.49 4.76
N SER A 505 5.96 -0.18 4.48
CA SER A 505 6.31 -0.66 3.15
C SER A 505 5.79 -2.09 2.93
N ASP A 506 5.62 -2.49 1.67
CA ASP A 506 5.21 -3.85 1.32
C ASP A 506 6.19 -4.92 1.84
N SER A 507 7.49 -4.59 1.91
CA SER A 507 8.51 -5.48 2.49
C SER A 507 8.35 -5.67 4.00
N GLU A 508 7.93 -4.64 4.74
CA GLU A 508 7.62 -4.75 6.16
C GLU A 508 6.36 -5.57 6.38
N ILE A 509 5.33 -5.36 5.54
CA ILE A 509 4.10 -6.17 5.56
C ILE A 509 4.43 -7.65 5.33
N ALA A 510 5.21 -7.96 4.30
CA ALA A 510 5.66 -9.32 4.01
C ALA A 510 6.48 -9.92 5.17
N GLY A 511 7.35 -9.11 5.80
CA GLY A 511 8.10 -9.48 7.00
C GLY A 511 7.18 -9.84 8.15
N MET A 512 6.21 -9.01 8.49
CA MET A 512 5.24 -9.25 9.56
C MET A 512 4.40 -10.52 9.34
N ILE A 513 4.01 -10.81 8.10
CA ILE A 513 3.29 -12.03 7.74
C ILE A 513 4.19 -13.26 7.93
N LYS A 514 5.43 -13.20 7.47
CA LYS A 514 6.41 -14.29 7.61
C LYS A 514 6.74 -14.57 9.08
N ASP A 515 6.93 -13.52 9.89
CA ASP A 515 7.18 -13.64 11.33
C ASP A 515 5.99 -14.30 12.05
N SER A 516 4.76 -13.95 11.67
CA SER A 516 3.55 -14.59 12.17
C SER A 516 3.51 -16.09 11.86
N MET A 517 3.84 -16.49 10.63
CA MET A 517 3.90 -17.90 10.23
C MET A 517 4.99 -18.66 10.99
N ALA A 518 6.17 -18.06 11.16
CA ALA A 518 7.29 -18.68 11.87
C ALA A 518 7.01 -18.87 13.38
N ASN A 519 6.20 -18.00 13.97
CA ASN A 519 5.89 -18.02 15.39
C ASN A 519 4.49 -18.56 15.72
N ALA A 520 3.73 -19.05 14.75
CA ALA A 520 2.33 -19.46 14.91
C ALA A 520 2.13 -20.44 16.09
N GLN A 521 3.04 -21.41 16.26
CA GLN A 521 2.93 -22.42 17.33
C GLN A 521 3.25 -21.84 18.71
N SER A 522 4.24 -20.95 18.82
CA SER A 522 4.57 -20.25 20.07
C SER A 522 3.48 -19.24 20.44
N ASP A 523 2.86 -18.59 19.48
CA ASP A 523 1.78 -17.62 19.67
C ASP A 523 0.53 -18.28 20.27
N VAL A 524 0.17 -19.48 19.81
CA VAL A 524 -0.94 -20.26 20.41
C VAL A 524 -0.67 -20.57 21.89
N GLY A 525 0.56 -20.95 22.22
CA GLY A 525 0.95 -21.17 23.62
C GLY A 525 0.91 -19.90 24.46
N ALA A 526 1.46 -18.81 23.93
CA ALA A 526 1.48 -17.51 24.59
C ALA A 526 0.05 -16.94 24.80
N ARG A 527 -0.83 -17.07 23.81
CA ARG A 527 -2.24 -16.71 23.92
C ARG A 527 -2.94 -17.49 25.01
N LYS A 528 -2.81 -18.82 25.00
CA LYS A 528 -3.42 -19.69 26.03
C LYS A 528 -2.96 -19.33 27.44
N LEU A 529 -1.66 -19.06 27.62
CA LEU A 529 -1.13 -18.64 28.91
C LEU A 529 -1.72 -17.29 29.34
N ALA A 530 -1.79 -16.32 28.44
CA ALA A 530 -2.35 -15.00 28.74
C ALA A 530 -3.85 -15.10 29.09
N GLU A 531 -4.63 -15.88 28.35
CA GLU A 531 -6.05 -16.14 28.61
C GLU A 531 -6.26 -16.73 30.01
N GLN A 532 -5.47 -17.74 30.38
CA GLN A 532 -5.56 -18.34 31.72
C GLN A 532 -5.16 -17.36 32.83
N ARG A 533 -4.18 -16.51 32.62
CA ARG A 533 -3.81 -15.44 33.57
C ARG A 533 -4.93 -14.40 33.74
N VAL A 534 -5.61 -14.03 32.67
CA VAL A 534 -6.77 -13.11 32.71
C VAL A 534 -7.91 -13.75 33.50
N GLU A 535 -8.20 -15.02 33.25
CA GLU A 535 -9.25 -15.74 33.96
C GLU A 535 -8.91 -15.86 35.44
N ALA A 536 -7.66 -16.19 35.80
CA ALA A 536 -7.20 -16.20 37.19
C ALA A 536 -7.38 -14.83 37.86
N ALA A 537 -7.00 -13.74 37.18
CA ALA A 537 -7.16 -12.38 37.69
C ALA A 537 -8.65 -12.04 37.92
N ARG A 538 -9.54 -12.43 37.00
CA ARG A 538 -10.99 -12.24 37.09
C ARG A 538 -11.58 -12.99 38.31
N VAL A 539 -11.21 -14.26 38.50
CA VAL A 539 -11.66 -15.08 39.61
C VAL A 539 -11.19 -14.50 40.95
N LEU A 540 -9.92 -14.09 41.02
CA LEU A 540 -9.34 -13.47 42.21
C LEU A 540 -10.00 -12.13 42.57
N GLU A 541 -10.27 -11.28 41.62
CA GLU A 541 -10.95 -9.99 41.82
C GLU A 541 -12.39 -10.20 42.32
N SER A 542 -13.14 -11.12 41.68
CA SER A 542 -14.50 -11.48 42.07
C SER A 542 -14.53 -12.04 43.50
N LEU A 543 -13.59 -12.92 43.86
CA LEU A 543 -13.48 -13.48 45.18
C LEU A 543 -13.11 -12.41 46.23
N HIS A 544 -12.19 -11.50 45.88
CA HIS A 544 -11.81 -10.41 46.77
C HIS A 544 -13.02 -9.50 47.11
N GLY A 545 -13.80 -9.13 46.09
CA GLY A 545 -15.04 -8.39 46.28
C GLY A 545 -16.07 -9.14 47.16
N ALA A 546 -16.18 -10.46 46.95
CA ALA A 546 -17.05 -11.32 47.74
C ALA A 546 -16.64 -11.41 49.20
N LEU A 547 -15.35 -11.57 49.46
CA LEU A 547 -14.80 -11.64 50.82
C LEU A 547 -14.90 -10.30 51.56
N ALA A 548 -14.71 -9.19 50.89
CA ALA A 548 -14.84 -7.86 51.48
C ALA A 548 -16.26 -7.59 52.02
N THR A 549 -17.28 -8.20 51.42
CA THR A 549 -18.69 -7.96 51.78
C THR A 549 -19.27 -9.02 52.71
N ASP A 550 -18.95 -10.28 52.46
CA ASP A 550 -19.68 -11.41 53.02
C ASP A 550 -18.77 -12.44 53.75
N ALA A 551 -17.54 -12.10 54.13
CA ALA A 551 -16.60 -13.01 54.78
C ALA A 551 -17.17 -13.65 56.08
N ALA A 552 -18.12 -12.97 56.76
CA ALA A 552 -18.79 -13.49 57.94
C ALA A 552 -19.65 -14.76 57.69
N LEU A 553 -19.91 -15.10 56.41
CA LEU A 553 -20.62 -16.33 56.05
C LEU A 553 -19.70 -17.57 56.00
N LEU A 554 -18.40 -17.40 56.17
CA LEU A 554 -17.41 -18.47 56.17
C LEU A 554 -17.08 -18.93 57.60
N SER A 555 -16.89 -20.24 57.77
CA SER A 555 -16.22 -20.78 58.92
C SER A 555 -14.70 -20.53 58.82
N GLU A 556 -13.99 -20.66 59.95
CA GLU A 556 -12.54 -20.47 59.98
C GLU A 556 -11.80 -21.50 59.12
N ALA A 557 -12.27 -22.75 59.08
CA ALA A 557 -11.70 -23.79 58.23
C ALA A 557 -11.89 -23.51 56.72
N GLU A 558 -13.08 -23.04 56.32
CA GLU A 558 -13.35 -22.65 54.92
C GLU A 558 -12.53 -21.42 54.54
N SER A 559 -12.42 -20.44 55.43
CA SER A 559 -11.60 -19.25 55.19
C SER A 559 -10.13 -19.60 54.95
N GLN A 560 -9.58 -20.52 55.74
CA GLN A 560 -8.21 -21.02 55.57
C GLN A 560 -8.04 -21.81 54.27
N ALA A 561 -8.99 -22.66 53.90
CA ALA A 561 -8.96 -23.44 52.66
C ALA A 561 -9.02 -22.52 51.42
N ILE A 562 -9.91 -21.53 51.43
CA ILE A 562 -10.02 -20.52 50.37
C ILE A 562 -8.74 -19.69 50.29
N ALA A 563 -8.15 -19.25 51.40
CA ALA A 563 -6.90 -18.51 51.41
C ALA A 563 -5.74 -19.33 50.83
N ALA A 564 -5.64 -20.60 51.15
CA ALA A 564 -4.62 -21.50 50.61
C ALA A 564 -4.79 -21.71 49.09
N ALA A 565 -6.02 -21.93 48.62
CA ALA A 565 -6.33 -22.07 47.19
C ALA A 565 -6.07 -20.76 46.44
N THR A 566 -6.38 -19.60 47.03
CA THR A 566 -6.08 -18.27 46.49
C THR A 566 -4.58 -18.07 46.28
N GLN A 567 -3.78 -18.43 47.29
CA GLN A 567 -2.32 -18.34 47.20
C GLN A 567 -1.75 -19.28 46.14
N ALA A 568 -2.28 -20.51 46.05
CA ALA A 568 -1.88 -21.45 45.00
C ALA A 568 -2.18 -20.92 43.60
N LEU A 569 -3.36 -20.33 43.40
CA LEU A 569 -3.72 -19.70 42.10
C LEU A 569 -2.83 -18.50 41.78
N GLN A 570 -2.52 -17.65 42.76
CA GLN A 570 -1.59 -16.52 42.57
C GLN A 570 -0.19 -16.99 42.18
N GLN A 571 0.30 -18.09 42.79
CA GLN A 571 1.58 -18.69 42.41
C GLN A 571 1.54 -19.31 41.00
N ALA A 572 0.51 -20.07 40.67
CA ALA A 572 0.34 -20.66 39.36
C ALA A 572 0.28 -19.59 38.26
N ALA A 573 -0.42 -18.46 38.49
CA ALA A 573 -0.53 -17.34 37.56
C ALA A 573 0.81 -16.63 37.27
N GLN A 574 1.80 -16.75 38.14
CA GLN A 574 3.16 -16.26 37.90
C GLN A 574 4.01 -17.24 37.08
N GLY A 575 3.61 -18.50 37.01
CA GLY A 575 4.28 -19.54 36.23
C GLY A 575 3.96 -19.44 34.71
N GLU A 576 4.59 -20.31 33.93
CA GLU A 576 4.45 -20.37 32.48
C GLU A 576 3.59 -21.54 31.97
N ASP A 577 2.97 -22.29 32.86
CA ASP A 577 2.14 -23.46 32.56
C ASP A 577 0.64 -23.11 32.63
N PRO A 578 -0.06 -22.97 31.46
CA PRO A 578 -1.48 -22.67 31.44
C PRO A 578 -2.34 -23.79 32.08
N ALA A 579 -1.91 -25.04 32.04
CA ALA A 579 -2.66 -26.14 32.65
C ALA A 579 -2.63 -26.05 34.19
N ALA A 580 -1.50 -25.67 34.76
CA ALA A 580 -1.38 -25.46 36.22
C ALA A 580 -2.29 -24.31 36.70
N ILE A 581 -2.45 -23.26 35.90
CA ILE A 581 -3.36 -22.13 36.20
C ILE A 581 -4.81 -22.61 36.14
N GLU A 582 -5.19 -23.34 35.10
CA GLU A 582 -6.54 -23.88 34.90
C GLU A 582 -6.93 -24.82 36.07
N ASP A 583 -6.03 -25.70 36.52
CA ASP A 583 -6.28 -26.62 37.63
C ASP A 583 -6.39 -25.88 38.97
N ALA A 584 -5.60 -24.82 39.16
CA ALA A 584 -5.71 -23.99 40.35
C ALA A 584 -7.03 -23.19 40.38
N ILE A 585 -7.52 -22.70 39.23
CA ILE A 585 -8.85 -22.08 39.11
C ILE A 585 -9.94 -23.08 39.50
N LYS A 586 -9.94 -24.31 38.96
CA LYS A 586 -10.91 -25.35 39.28
C LYS A 586 -10.89 -25.70 40.76
N THR A 587 -9.70 -25.73 41.36
CA THR A 587 -9.55 -26.00 42.81
C THR A 587 -10.17 -24.88 43.63
N LEU A 588 -9.93 -23.62 43.29
CA LEU A 588 -10.52 -22.48 43.97
C LEU A 588 -12.03 -22.44 43.83
N ASP A 589 -12.56 -22.70 42.62
CA ASP A 589 -14.00 -22.78 42.37
C ASP A 589 -14.66 -23.84 43.26
N ALA A 590 -14.07 -25.03 43.35
CA ALA A 590 -14.58 -26.08 44.22
C ALA A 590 -14.63 -25.67 45.70
N GLN A 591 -13.60 -24.94 46.19
CA GLN A 591 -13.54 -24.45 47.56
C GLN A 591 -14.52 -23.30 47.87
N THR A 592 -14.94 -22.56 46.85
CA THR A 592 -15.82 -21.37 46.97
C THR A 592 -17.30 -21.65 46.65
N GLN A 593 -17.64 -22.86 46.19
CA GLN A 593 -18.99 -23.20 45.70
C GLN A 593 -20.05 -23.02 46.82
N ASP A 594 -19.81 -23.55 48.02
CA ASP A 594 -20.74 -23.43 49.17
C ASP A 594 -20.84 -21.99 49.68
N PHE A 595 -19.75 -21.24 49.62
CA PHE A 595 -19.74 -19.82 49.94
C PHE A 595 -20.59 -19.01 48.94
N ALA A 596 -20.47 -19.28 47.66
CA ALA A 596 -21.27 -18.64 46.62
C ALA A 596 -22.77 -18.92 46.81
N ALA A 597 -23.14 -20.14 47.12
CA ALA A 597 -24.53 -20.51 47.42
C ALA A 597 -25.09 -19.73 48.63
N ARG A 598 -24.33 -19.66 49.74
CA ARG A 598 -24.74 -18.90 50.93
C ARG A 598 -24.83 -17.40 50.72
N ARG A 599 -23.97 -16.84 49.86
CA ARG A 599 -24.06 -15.43 49.46
C ARG A 599 -25.32 -15.16 48.67
N MET A 600 -25.68 -16.05 47.73
CA MET A 600 -26.90 -15.94 46.94
C MET A 600 -28.14 -15.98 47.85
N ASP A 601 -28.21 -16.93 48.80
CA ASP A 601 -29.30 -17.02 49.76
C ASP A 601 -29.39 -15.77 50.66
N ALA A 602 -28.25 -15.25 51.12
CA ALA A 602 -28.22 -14.03 51.93
C ALA A 602 -28.63 -12.79 51.12
N SER A 603 -28.29 -12.72 49.84
CA SER A 603 -28.70 -11.65 48.92
C SER A 603 -30.20 -11.69 48.68
N ILE A 604 -30.76 -12.87 48.40
CA ILE A 604 -32.22 -13.08 48.25
C ILE A 604 -32.96 -12.66 49.50
N ARG A 605 -32.50 -13.10 50.71
CA ARG A 605 -33.10 -12.70 51.98
C ARG A 605 -33.07 -11.19 52.20
N ARG A 606 -31.97 -10.52 51.84
CA ARG A 606 -31.84 -9.05 51.95
C ARG A 606 -32.80 -8.33 50.97
N ALA A 607 -32.94 -8.82 49.76
CA ALA A 607 -33.85 -8.25 48.76
C ALA A 607 -35.34 -8.43 49.14
N LEU A 608 -35.69 -9.54 49.77
CA LEU A 608 -37.06 -9.84 50.24
C LEU A 608 -37.38 -9.26 51.63
N ALA A 609 -36.37 -8.82 52.39
CA ALA A 609 -36.57 -8.24 53.72
C ALA A 609 -37.33 -6.88 53.60
N GLY A 610 -38.61 -6.88 54.00
CA GLY A 610 -39.47 -5.69 53.94
C GLY A 610 -40.61 -5.76 52.93
N HIS A 611 -40.70 -6.82 52.11
CA HIS A 611 -41.82 -7.09 51.23
C HIS A 611 -42.78 -8.14 51.79
N SER A 612 -44.08 -7.90 51.63
CA SER A 612 -45.12 -8.86 51.97
C SER A 612 -45.12 -10.02 50.97
N VAL A 613 -45.43 -11.26 51.42
CA VAL A 613 -45.47 -12.48 50.58
C VAL A 613 -46.49 -12.35 49.40
N ASP A 614 -47.41 -11.39 49.50
CA ASP A 614 -48.43 -11.14 48.46
C ASP A 614 -47.97 -10.13 47.39
N GLU A 615 -46.72 -9.58 47.46
CA GLU A 615 -46.15 -8.60 46.52
C GLU A 615 -45.03 -9.20 45.62
N VAL A 616 -44.76 -10.51 45.70
CA VAL A 616 -43.72 -11.19 44.91
C VAL A 616 -44.30 -12.07 43.80
#